data_94c773b37bd08c1f4db656ffd70705af
#
_entry.id   94c773b37bd08c1f4db656ffd70705af
#
_cell.length_a   1.000
_cell.length_b   1.000
_cell.length_c   1.000
_cell.angle_alpha   90.00
_cell.angle_beta   90.00
_cell.angle_gamma   90.00
#
_symmetry.space_group_name_H-M   'P 1'
#
loop_
_entity.id
_entity.type
_entity.pdbx_description
1 polymer ?
#
loop_
_entity_poly.entity_id
_entity_poly.type
_entity_poly.pdbx_seq_one_letter_code
_entity_poly.pdbx_strand_id
1 'polypeptide(L)'
;MGKGSNIKTGKKPHPVGKLPTGRRPEGGVSVAATLSLRRADKAFLGGDRIDLLEAIDRFGSITRAAREVGVSYKTAWDAVDAMNNAAERPLVERAAGGLGGGGTVLTDEGKETVRLYRVLQEEHQEFIKRLEGRLGDVGRFYSLLRRVAMRVSARNVFQGKVEAVRKGAVSTEVTLALKGGETLCSVITN
;
A
#
# COMPACT_ATOMS: atom_id res chain seq x y z
N MET A 1 -39.45 13.27 -24.07
CA MET A 1 -38.09 13.85 -23.99
C MET A 1 -37.52 13.56 -22.61
N GLY A 2 -36.78 12.46 -22.49
CA GLY A 2 -36.18 12.01 -21.23
C GLY A 2 -34.70 12.42 -21.18
N LYS A 3 -34.29 13.17 -20.17
CA LYS A 3 -32.88 13.51 -19.92
C LYS A 3 -32.23 12.37 -19.12
N GLY A 4 -31.31 11.64 -19.78
CA GLY A 4 -30.48 10.65 -19.13
C GLY A 4 -29.48 11.29 -18.18
N SER A 5 -29.49 10.86 -16.92
CA SER A 5 -28.49 11.23 -15.90
C SER A 5 -27.26 10.35 -16.07
N ASN A 6 -26.15 10.98 -16.43
CA ASN A 6 -24.85 10.33 -16.61
C ASN A 6 -24.15 10.22 -15.24
N ILE A 7 -24.24 9.05 -14.60
CA ILE A 7 -23.53 8.77 -13.35
C ILE A 7 -22.08 8.41 -13.68
N LYS A 8 -21.16 9.38 -13.53
CA LYS A 8 -19.72 9.14 -13.58
C LYS A 8 -19.25 8.52 -12.27
N THR A 9 -19.23 7.19 -12.18
CA THR A 9 -18.53 6.45 -11.15
C THR A 9 -17.08 6.23 -11.57
N GLY A 10 -16.18 7.10 -11.16
CA GLY A 10 -14.76 6.98 -11.46
C GLY A 10 -13.91 7.47 -10.29
N LYS A 11 -14.03 6.82 -9.10
CA LYS A 11 -13.13 7.10 -7.99
C LYS A 11 -11.86 6.28 -8.19
N LYS A 12 -10.77 6.93 -8.65
CA LYS A 12 -9.43 6.32 -8.72
C LYS A 12 -9.01 5.87 -7.31
N PRO A 13 -8.40 4.69 -7.16
CA PRO A 13 -7.88 4.26 -5.86
C PRO A 13 -6.79 5.22 -5.39
N HIS A 14 -6.84 5.59 -4.10
CA HIS A 14 -5.80 6.39 -3.47
C HIS A 14 -4.47 5.64 -3.51
N PRO A 15 -3.34 6.33 -3.76
CA PRO A 15 -2.03 5.70 -3.68
C PRO A 15 -1.79 5.21 -2.24
N VAL A 16 -1.49 3.93 -2.12
CA VAL A 16 -1.04 3.30 -0.88
C VAL A 16 0.26 3.97 -0.45
N GLY A 17 0.32 4.41 0.81
CA GLY A 17 1.49 5.10 1.37
C GLY A 17 2.80 4.39 1.05
N LYS A 18 3.85 5.16 0.78
CA LYS A 18 5.19 4.63 0.48
C LYS A 18 5.70 3.81 1.68
N LEU A 19 5.82 2.51 1.49
CA LEU A 19 6.51 1.62 2.41
C LEU A 19 7.97 2.06 2.59
N PRO A 20 8.57 1.92 3.80
CA PRO A 20 9.95 2.27 4.04
C PRO A 20 10.87 1.50 3.08
N THR A 21 11.73 2.25 2.38
CA THR A 21 12.69 1.73 1.39
C THR A 21 13.91 1.10 2.06
N GLY A 22 13.72 -0.02 2.74
CA GLY A 22 14.81 -0.96 2.97
C GLY A 22 15.15 -1.62 1.62
N ARG A 23 16.44 -1.77 1.26
CA ARG A 23 16.90 -2.48 0.07
C ARG A 23 16.24 -3.87 0.05
N ARG A 24 15.24 -4.04 -0.82
CA ARG A 24 14.59 -5.33 -1.06
C ARG A 24 15.57 -6.21 -1.85
N PRO A 25 15.75 -7.47 -1.49
CA PRO A 25 16.39 -8.41 -2.39
C PRO A 25 15.54 -8.51 -3.66
N GLU A 26 16.16 -8.37 -4.82
CA GLU A 26 15.48 -8.49 -6.12
C GLU A 26 14.77 -9.84 -6.20
N GLY A 27 13.45 -9.83 -6.33
CA GLY A 27 12.61 -11.03 -6.48
C GLY A 27 12.10 -11.69 -5.20
N GLY A 28 12.38 -11.14 -3.99
CA GLY A 28 11.88 -11.69 -2.72
C GLY A 28 10.42 -11.33 -2.44
N VAL A 29 9.67 -12.27 -1.86
CA VAL A 29 8.33 -12.05 -1.31
C VAL A 29 8.46 -11.64 0.15
N SER A 30 7.77 -10.55 0.56
CA SER A 30 7.71 -10.08 1.93
C SER A 30 6.26 -9.94 2.39
N VAL A 31 6.04 -10.01 3.69
CA VAL A 31 4.75 -9.71 4.31
C VAL A 31 4.67 -8.20 4.54
N ALA A 32 3.58 -7.59 4.11
CA ALA A 32 3.28 -6.20 4.41
C ALA A 32 1.89 -6.11 5.03
N ALA A 33 1.76 -5.32 6.08
CA ALA A 33 0.49 -5.01 6.69
C ALA A 33 0.41 -3.51 6.98
N THR A 34 -0.80 -2.96 6.93
CA THR A 34 -1.03 -1.53 7.16
C THR A 34 -1.79 -1.36 8.47
N LEU A 35 -1.24 -0.52 9.36
CA LEU A 35 -1.90 -0.12 10.59
C LEU A 35 -2.85 1.05 10.32
N SER A 36 -4.10 0.92 10.72
CA SER A 36 -5.05 2.01 10.71
C SER A 36 -5.96 1.94 11.93
N LEU A 37 -6.22 3.09 12.57
CA LEU A 37 -7.20 3.20 13.64
C LEU A 37 -8.55 3.60 13.04
N ARG A 38 -9.61 2.94 13.49
CA ARG A 38 -10.97 3.15 12.99
C ARG A 38 -11.91 3.53 14.13
N ARG A 39 -12.85 4.42 13.84
CA ARG A 39 -13.97 4.74 14.73
C ARG A 39 -15.25 4.60 13.93
N ALA A 40 -16.21 3.80 14.41
CA ALA A 40 -17.47 3.54 13.71
C ALA A 40 -17.27 3.19 12.22
N ASP A 41 -16.44 2.20 11.94
CA ASP A 41 -16.08 1.69 10.58
C ASP A 41 -15.38 2.68 9.64
N LYS A 42 -15.12 3.91 10.06
CA LYS A 42 -14.34 4.88 9.29
C LYS A 42 -12.89 4.91 9.79
N ALA A 43 -11.94 4.77 8.89
CA ALA A 43 -10.53 5.00 9.21
C ALA A 43 -10.34 6.47 9.54
N PHE A 44 -9.88 6.79 10.77
CA PHE A 44 -9.65 8.17 11.17
C PHE A 44 -8.16 8.50 11.33
N LEU A 45 -7.30 7.50 11.64
CA LEU A 45 -5.84 7.62 11.65
C LEU A 45 -5.21 6.49 10.86
N GLY A 46 -4.14 6.81 10.13
CA GLY A 46 -3.28 5.92 9.37
C GLY A 46 -1.96 6.62 9.12
N GLY A 47 -0.96 5.92 8.57
CA GLY A 47 0.37 6.47 8.34
C GLY A 47 0.35 7.81 7.63
N ASP A 48 -0.39 7.93 6.52
CA ASP A 48 -0.48 9.17 5.73
C ASP A 48 -1.00 10.39 6.54
N ARG A 49 -1.93 10.15 7.47
CA ARG A 49 -2.48 11.20 8.32
C ARG A 49 -1.53 11.58 9.45
N ILE A 50 -0.80 10.62 9.98
CA ILE A 50 0.26 10.87 10.98
C ILE A 50 1.40 11.64 10.34
N ASP A 51 1.84 11.27 9.13
CA ASP A 51 2.86 12.01 8.38
C ASP A 51 2.42 13.46 8.13
N LEU A 52 1.14 13.70 7.85
CA LEU A 52 0.58 15.05 7.73
C LEU A 52 0.61 15.81 9.05
N LEU A 53 0.25 15.19 10.18
CA LEU A 53 0.31 15.84 11.50
C LEU A 53 1.75 16.22 11.86
N GLU A 54 2.73 15.33 11.69
CA GLU A 54 4.14 15.62 11.91
C GLU A 54 4.66 16.75 11.01
N ALA A 55 4.22 16.77 9.74
CA ALA A 55 4.58 17.86 8.84
C ALA A 55 3.96 19.20 9.28
N ILE A 56 2.74 19.20 9.81
CA ILE A 56 2.11 20.39 10.38
C ILE A 56 2.90 20.89 11.60
N ASP A 57 3.28 20.00 12.50
CA ASP A 57 4.08 20.34 13.68
C ASP A 57 5.43 20.98 13.29
N ARG A 58 6.10 20.40 12.28
CA ARG A 58 7.40 20.87 11.80
C ARG A 58 7.35 22.20 11.05
N PHE A 59 6.33 22.41 10.23
CA PHE A 59 6.27 23.57 9.33
C PHE A 59 5.34 24.69 9.81
N GLY A 60 4.50 24.46 10.78
CA GLY A 60 3.51 25.42 11.26
C GLY A 60 2.49 25.85 10.19
N SER A 61 2.28 25.04 9.14
CA SER A 61 1.48 25.42 7.99
C SER A 61 0.92 24.20 7.25
N ILE A 62 -0.39 24.13 7.10
CA ILE A 62 -1.06 23.07 6.31
C ILE A 62 -0.59 23.08 4.85
N THR A 63 -0.36 24.27 4.27
CA THR A 63 0.08 24.37 2.88
C THR A 63 1.47 23.76 2.66
N ARG A 64 2.41 24.01 3.58
CA ARG A 64 3.75 23.41 3.53
C ARG A 64 3.70 21.92 3.84
N ALA A 65 2.93 21.53 4.85
CA ALA A 65 2.73 20.14 5.21
C ALA A 65 2.14 19.33 4.05
N ALA A 66 1.11 19.84 3.37
CA ALA A 66 0.49 19.19 2.22
C ALA A 66 1.50 18.92 1.08
N ARG A 67 2.38 19.90 0.79
CA ARG A 67 3.45 19.74 -0.20
C ARG A 67 4.45 18.67 0.20
N GLU A 68 4.84 18.65 1.48
CA GLU A 68 5.80 17.68 2.02
C GLU A 68 5.30 16.24 1.89
N VAL A 69 4.03 16.00 2.24
CA VAL A 69 3.43 14.66 2.15
C VAL A 69 2.87 14.34 0.75
N GLY A 70 2.97 15.25 -0.21
CA GLY A 70 2.59 15.02 -1.60
C GLY A 70 1.09 15.01 -1.87
N VAL A 71 0.30 15.76 -1.09
CA VAL A 71 -1.16 15.89 -1.28
C VAL A 71 -1.57 17.31 -1.64
N SER A 72 -2.80 17.49 -2.16
CA SER A 72 -3.34 18.83 -2.39
C SER A 72 -3.67 19.53 -1.07
N TYR A 73 -3.65 20.87 -1.05
CA TYR A 73 -4.09 21.66 0.09
C TYR A 73 -5.50 21.28 0.55
N LYS A 74 -6.43 21.09 -0.40
CA LYS A 74 -7.79 20.68 -0.09
C LYS A 74 -7.83 19.30 0.60
N THR A 75 -7.06 18.34 0.09
CA THR A 75 -6.98 17.00 0.68
C THR A 75 -6.42 17.05 2.11
N ALA A 76 -5.38 17.87 2.34
CA ALA A 76 -4.82 18.05 3.68
C ALA A 76 -5.83 18.69 4.65
N TRP A 77 -6.57 19.71 4.20
CA TRP A 77 -7.63 20.34 4.98
C TRP A 77 -8.74 19.37 5.33
N ASP A 78 -9.27 18.64 4.34
CA ASP A 78 -10.32 17.65 4.53
C ASP A 78 -9.87 16.54 5.51
N ALA A 79 -8.57 16.17 5.47
CA ALA A 79 -7.99 15.19 6.39
C ALA A 79 -7.89 15.73 7.83
N VAL A 80 -7.43 16.96 8.02
CA VAL A 80 -7.36 17.61 9.34
C VAL A 80 -8.74 17.77 9.94
N ASP A 81 -9.71 18.25 9.16
CA ASP A 81 -11.10 18.40 9.60
C ASP A 81 -11.68 17.04 10.03
N ALA A 82 -11.50 16.01 9.23
CA ALA A 82 -11.95 14.65 9.54
C ALA A 82 -11.30 14.08 10.82
N MET A 83 -10.02 14.37 11.07
CA MET A 83 -9.31 13.94 12.28
C MET A 83 -9.83 14.69 13.51
N ASN A 84 -9.96 16.02 13.42
CA ASN A 84 -10.49 16.83 14.51
C ASN A 84 -11.91 16.44 14.89
N ASN A 85 -12.78 16.17 13.89
CA ASN A 85 -14.15 15.74 14.11
C ASN A 85 -14.26 14.31 14.69
N ALA A 86 -13.26 13.47 14.49
CA ALA A 86 -13.24 12.11 15.04
C ALA A 86 -12.61 12.04 16.44
N ALA A 87 -11.76 12.98 16.80
CA ALA A 87 -11.10 13.06 18.10
C ALA A 87 -12.05 13.68 19.17
N GLU A 88 -11.76 13.44 20.44
CA GLU A 88 -12.50 14.06 21.56
C GLU A 88 -12.11 15.53 21.75
N ARG A 89 -10.86 15.85 21.44
CA ARG A 89 -10.30 17.19 21.41
C ARG A 89 -9.61 17.42 20.08
N PRO A 90 -9.59 18.66 19.56
CA PRO A 90 -8.89 18.95 18.30
C PRO A 90 -7.42 18.54 18.37
N LEU A 91 -6.93 17.85 17.34
CA LEU A 91 -5.51 17.49 17.19
C LEU A 91 -4.70 18.64 16.59
N VAL A 92 -5.39 19.49 15.82
CA VAL A 92 -4.78 20.61 15.09
C VAL A 92 -5.65 21.85 15.30
N GLU A 93 -5.01 22.97 15.59
CA GLU A 93 -5.68 24.26 15.75
C GLU A 93 -4.96 25.38 14.97
N ARG A 94 -5.65 26.50 14.81
CA ARG A 94 -5.05 27.71 14.24
C ARG A 94 -4.23 28.42 15.31
N ALA A 95 -2.98 28.70 15.02
CA ALA A 95 -2.19 29.61 15.84
C ALA A 95 -2.70 31.03 15.67
N ALA A 96 -2.89 31.77 16.79
CA ALA A 96 -3.24 33.17 16.74
C ALA A 96 -2.15 33.94 15.96
N GLY A 97 -2.55 34.61 14.86
CA GLY A 97 -1.63 35.31 13.97
C GLY A 97 -1.19 36.65 14.57
N GLY A 98 0.15 36.86 14.64
CA GLY A 98 0.74 38.18 14.64
C GLY A 98 0.84 38.77 13.23
N LEU A 99 1.62 39.84 13.03
CA LEU A 99 1.82 40.60 11.79
C LEU A 99 2.17 39.81 10.49
N GLY A 100 2.20 38.47 10.53
CA GLY A 100 2.54 37.58 9.38
C GLY A 100 1.47 36.55 8.99
N GLY A 101 0.23 36.62 9.53
CA GLY A 101 -0.83 35.66 9.22
C GLY A 101 -0.85 34.45 10.17
N GLY A 102 -2.05 33.90 10.45
CA GLY A 102 -2.22 32.77 11.35
C GLY A 102 -1.59 31.48 10.82
N GLY A 103 -0.84 30.78 11.67
CA GLY A 103 -0.28 29.46 11.40
C GLY A 103 -1.25 28.33 11.74
N THR A 104 -0.76 27.12 11.69
CA THR A 104 -1.45 25.92 12.13
C THR A 104 -0.50 25.12 13.03
N VAL A 105 -0.95 24.72 14.19
CA VAL A 105 -0.14 24.00 15.18
C VAL A 105 -0.82 22.73 15.63
N LEU A 106 -0.02 21.74 16.00
CA LEU A 106 -0.52 20.59 16.73
C LEU A 106 -0.82 21.00 18.17
N THR A 107 -1.95 20.53 18.66
CA THR A 107 -2.28 20.59 20.10
C THR A 107 -1.45 19.55 20.86
N ASP A 108 -1.47 19.60 22.19
CA ASP A 108 -0.84 18.56 23.00
C ASP A 108 -1.50 17.19 22.77
N GLU A 109 -2.82 17.15 22.54
CA GLU A 109 -3.56 15.96 22.14
C GLU A 109 -3.06 15.42 20.79
N GLY A 110 -2.81 16.32 19.83
CA GLY A 110 -2.25 15.96 18.52
C GLY A 110 -0.85 15.37 18.63
N LYS A 111 0.03 15.95 19.43
CA LYS A 111 1.38 15.44 19.67
C LYS A 111 1.36 14.07 20.35
N GLU A 112 0.53 13.91 21.37
CA GLU A 112 0.39 12.62 22.05
C GLU A 112 -0.20 11.55 21.11
N THR A 113 -1.16 11.90 20.27
CA THR A 113 -1.72 11.01 19.24
C THR A 113 -0.65 10.53 18.28
N VAL A 114 0.20 11.42 17.78
CA VAL A 114 1.34 11.08 16.91
C VAL A 114 2.30 10.13 17.64
N ARG A 115 2.69 10.46 18.87
CA ARG A 115 3.58 9.64 19.67
C ARG A 115 3.05 8.22 19.87
N LEU A 116 1.80 8.09 20.30
CA LEU A 116 1.16 6.79 20.52
C LEU A 116 1.04 5.98 19.23
N TYR A 117 0.69 6.62 18.12
CA TYR A 117 0.61 5.93 16.85
C TYR A 117 1.98 5.40 16.40
N ARG A 118 3.07 6.15 16.59
CA ARG A 118 4.42 5.70 16.26
C ARG A 118 4.85 4.49 17.09
N VAL A 119 4.54 4.48 18.39
CA VAL A 119 4.76 3.30 19.25
C VAL A 119 4.00 2.09 18.72
N LEU A 120 2.70 2.25 18.39
CA LEU A 120 1.91 1.17 17.81
C LEU A 120 2.46 0.69 16.45
N GLN A 121 2.97 1.60 15.65
CA GLN A 121 3.58 1.29 14.36
C GLN A 121 4.86 0.48 14.51
N GLU A 122 5.72 0.83 15.47
CA GLU A 122 6.95 0.09 15.80
C GLU A 122 6.63 -1.32 16.26
N GLU A 123 5.72 -1.48 17.22
CA GLU A 123 5.27 -2.79 17.72
C GLU A 123 4.68 -3.65 16.60
N HIS A 124 3.87 -3.03 15.74
CA HIS A 124 3.30 -3.70 14.59
C HIS A 124 4.37 -4.18 13.59
N GLN A 125 5.38 -3.35 13.32
CA GLN A 125 6.49 -3.73 12.45
C GLN A 125 7.31 -4.88 13.04
N GLU A 126 7.57 -4.87 14.34
CA GLU A 126 8.26 -5.96 15.02
C GLU A 126 7.44 -7.25 15.00
N PHE A 127 6.11 -7.15 15.18
CA PHE A 127 5.23 -8.30 15.04
C PHE A 127 5.33 -8.92 13.65
N ILE A 128 5.29 -8.10 12.59
CA ILE A 128 5.43 -8.59 11.21
C ILE A 128 6.79 -9.25 10.97
N LYS A 129 7.89 -8.67 11.47
CA LYS A 129 9.23 -9.27 11.38
C LYS A 129 9.30 -10.63 12.09
N ARG A 130 8.71 -10.73 13.30
CA ARG A 130 8.63 -12.00 14.03
C ARG A 130 7.80 -13.05 13.27
N LEU A 131 6.71 -12.62 12.64
CA LEU A 131 5.86 -13.48 11.83
C LEU A 131 6.62 -13.99 10.59
N GLU A 132 7.32 -13.12 9.87
CA GLU A 132 8.17 -13.50 8.73
C GLU A 132 9.23 -14.52 9.15
N GLY A 133 9.90 -14.32 10.28
CA GLY A 133 10.87 -15.27 10.82
C GLY A 133 10.28 -16.64 11.17
N ARG A 134 9.03 -16.68 11.62
CA ARG A 134 8.31 -17.95 11.93
C ARG A 134 7.82 -18.68 10.68
N LEU A 135 7.43 -17.95 9.65
CA LEU A 135 6.96 -18.53 8.39
C LEU A 135 8.11 -19.11 7.57
N GLY A 136 9.35 -18.82 7.94
CA GLY A 136 10.53 -19.23 7.19
C GLY A 136 10.57 -18.59 5.83
N ASP A 137 10.87 -19.38 4.79
CA ASP A 137 10.88 -18.86 3.42
C ASP A 137 9.48 -18.51 2.93
N VAL A 138 9.10 -17.23 3.06
CA VAL A 138 7.83 -16.68 2.56
C VAL A 138 7.68 -16.95 1.05
N GLY A 139 8.79 -17.05 0.33
CA GLY A 139 8.81 -17.44 -1.08
C GLY A 139 8.27 -18.86 -1.30
N ARG A 140 8.58 -19.80 -0.40
CA ARG A 140 8.00 -21.15 -0.43
C ARG A 140 6.50 -21.14 -0.19
N PHE A 141 6.05 -20.38 0.83
CA PHE A 141 4.63 -20.23 1.13
C PHE A 141 3.87 -19.59 -0.04
N TYR A 142 4.41 -18.53 -0.65
CA TYR A 142 3.85 -17.91 -1.84
C TYR A 142 3.79 -18.88 -3.02
N SER A 143 4.84 -19.69 -3.24
CA SER A 143 4.88 -20.71 -4.28
C SER A 143 3.79 -21.77 -4.06
N LEU A 144 3.52 -22.15 -2.81
CA LEU A 144 2.44 -23.07 -2.44
C LEU A 144 1.08 -22.46 -2.75
N LEU A 145 0.83 -21.21 -2.29
CA LEU A 145 -0.42 -20.49 -2.56
C LEU A 145 -0.65 -20.31 -4.06
N ARG A 146 0.38 -19.98 -4.82
CA ARG A 146 0.29 -19.86 -6.28
C ARG A 146 -0.13 -21.17 -6.95
N ARG A 147 0.38 -22.31 -6.49
CA ARG A 147 -0.04 -23.65 -6.99
C ARG A 147 -1.51 -23.94 -6.70
N VAL A 148 -1.98 -23.57 -5.50
CA VAL A 148 -3.38 -23.77 -5.09
C VAL A 148 -4.31 -22.76 -5.79
N ALA A 149 -3.88 -21.51 -5.94
CA ALA A 149 -4.66 -20.43 -6.55
C ALA A 149 -4.74 -20.52 -8.09
N MET A 150 -3.78 -21.16 -8.75
CA MET A 150 -3.86 -21.43 -10.18
C MET A 150 -4.88 -22.56 -10.43
N ARG A 151 -6.15 -22.21 -10.39
CA ARG A 151 -7.21 -23.01 -11.04
C ARG A 151 -7.05 -22.82 -12.55
N VAL A 152 -6.10 -23.52 -13.14
CA VAL A 152 -6.01 -23.62 -14.59
C VAL A 152 -7.12 -24.54 -15.04
N SER A 153 -7.92 -24.15 -16.01
CA SER A 153 -8.95 -25.01 -16.61
C SER A 153 -8.39 -26.21 -17.37
N ALA A 154 -7.08 -26.26 -17.50
CA ALA A 154 -6.36 -27.38 -18.12
C ALA A 154 -6.31 -28.59 -17.15
N ARG A 155 -6.65 -29.77 -17.66
CA ARG A 155 -6.60 -31.03 -16.89
C ARG A 155 -5.18 -31.41 -16.47
N ASN A 156 -4.15 -30.97 -17.20
CA ASN A 156 -2.76 -31.25 -16.92
C ASN A 156 -1.96 -29.94 -16.92
N VAL A 157 -1.12 -29.74 -15.89
CA VAL A 157 -0.21 -28.60 -15.77
C VAL A 157 1.19 -29.13 -15.52
N PHE A 158 2.09 -28.85 -16.44
CA PHE A 158 3.51 -29.19 -16.32
C PHE A 158 4.34 -27.94 -16.03
N GLN A 159 5.27 -28.02 -15.09
CA GLN A 159 6.23 -26.97 -14.80
C GLN A 159 7.62 -27.42 -15.23
N GLY A 160 8.26 -26.61 -16.07
CA GLY A 160 9.60 -26.87 -16.57
C GLY A 160 10.35 -25.61 -16.93
N LYS A 161 11.62 -25.74 -17.25
CA LYS A 161 12.47 -24.67 -17.80
C LYS A 161 12.40 -24.76 -19.32
N VAL A 162 12.20 -23.63 -19.99
CA VAL A 162 12.26 -23.56 -21.45
C VAL A 162 13.71 -23.76 -21.87
N GLU A 163 13.97 -24.82 -22.64
CA GLU A 163 15.31 -25.15 -23.21
C GLU A 163 15.47 -24.63 -24.63
N ALA A 164 14.42 -24.72 -25.44
CA ALA A 164 14.45 -24.26 -26.80
C ALA A 164 13.09 -23.71 -27.26
N VAL A 165 13.16 -22.73 -28.17
CA VAL A 165 12.00 -22.19 -28.90
C VAL A 165 12.37 -22.15 -30.38
N ARG A 166 11.68 -22.93 -31.23
CA ARG A 166 11.85 -22.96 -32.68
C ARG A 166 10.63 -22.33 -33.34
N LYS A 167 10.82 -21.16 -33.91
CA LYS A 167 9.76 -20.49 -34.69
C LYS A 167 9.72 -21.02 -36.10
N GLY A 168 8.57 -21.59 -36.50
CA GLY A 168 8.27 -21.93 -37.90
C GLY A 168 7.31 -20.87 -38.49
N ALA A 169 6.99 -21.03 -39.77
CA ALA A 169 6.11 -20.10 -40.50
C ALA A 169 4.65 -20.16 -40.01
N VAL A 170 4.18 -21.28 -39.50
CA VAL A 170 2.78 -21.52 -39.10
C VAL A 170 2.66 -21.83 -37.59
N SER A 171 3.72 -22.44 -37.02
CA SER A 171 3.72 -22.86 -35.62
C SER A 171 5.07 -22.64 -34.97
N THR A 172 5.05 -22.49 -33.67
CA THR A 172 6.23 -22.38 -32.80
C THR A 172 6.33 -23.62 -31.92
N GLU A 173 7.45 -24.29 -31.93
CA GLU A 173 7.77 -25.41 -31.06
C GLU A 173 8.51 -24.92 -29.82
N VAL A 174 8.01 -25.29 -28.65
CA VAL A 174 8.60 -24.94 -27.34
C VAL A 174 8.99 -26.22 -26.62
N THR A 175 10.26 -26.37 -26.30
CA THR A 175 10.80 -27.51 -25.55
C THR A 175 11.03 -27.11 -24.09
N LEU A 176 10.49 -27.91 -23.17
CA LEU A 176 10.55 -27.71 -21.72
C LEU A 176 11.27 -28.89 -21.05
N ALA A 177 12.28 -28.61 -20.26
CA ALA A 177 12.85 -29.60 -19.33
C ALA A 177 12.01 -29.61 -18.04
N LEU A 178 11.50 -30.76 -17.67
CA LEU A 178 10.74 -30.98 -16.43
C LEU A 178 11.70 -31.31 -15.28
N LYS A 179 11.23 -31.12 -14.04
CA LYS A 179 12.04 -31.39 -12.84
C LYS A 179 12.45 -32.85 -12.66
N GLY A 180 11.75 -33.78 -13.28
CA GLY A 180 12.04 -35.22 -13.26
C GLY A 180 13.09 -35.66 -14.28
N GLY A 181 13.59 -34.75 -15.12
CA GLY A 181 14.53 -35.07 -16.20
C GLY A 181 13.88 -35.35 -17.54
N GLU A 182 12.54 -35.40 -17.60
CA GLU A 182 11.80 -35.58 -18.84
C GLU A 182 11.74 -34.28 -19.63
N THR A 183 11.62 -34.41 -20.95
CA THR A 183 11.43 -33.27 -21.85
C THR A 183 10.02 -33.27 -22.43
N LEU A 184 9.34 -32.11 -22.34
CA LEU A 184 8.04 -31.89 -22.95
C LEU A 184 8.19 -30.97 -24.15
N CYS A 185 7.67 -31.39 -25.31
CA CYS A 185 7.57 -30.55 -26.49
C CYS A 185 6.12 -30.11 -26.69
N SER A 186 5.91 -28.81 -26.86
CA SER A 186 4.60 -28.21 -27.15
C SER A 186 4.68 -27.45 -28.47
N VAL A 187 3.70 -27.68 -29.34
CA VAL A 187 3.54 -26.95 -30.61
C VAL A 187 2.37 -25.97 -30.46
N ILE A 188 2.65 -24.69 -30.70
CA ILE A 188 1.70 -23.58 -30.57
C ILE A 188 1.55 -22.95 -31.95
N THR A 189 0.32 -22.75 -32.43
CA THR A 189 0.06 -22.04 -33.67
C THR A 189 0.38 -20.54 -33.50
N ASN A 190 1.05 -19.94 -34.48
CA ASN A 190 1.44 -18.53 -34.48
C ASN A 190 0.25 -17.60 -34.63
#